data_74a011f0cdbe7c29985bba2cce915bee
#
_entry.id   74a011f0cdbe7c29985bba2cce915bee
#
_cell.length_a   1.000
_cell.length_b   1.000
_cell.length_c   1.000
_cell.angle_alpha   90.00
_cell.angle_beta   90.00
_cell.angle_gamma   90.00
#
_symmetry.space_group_name_H-M   'P 1'
#
loop_
_entity.id
_entity.type
_entity.pdbx_description
1 polymer ?
#
loop_
_entity_poly.entity_id
_entity_poly.type
_entity_poly.pdbx_seq_one_letter_code
_entity_poly.pdbx_strand_id
1 'polypeptide(L)'
;MNESILNLKEQLDAALQTISSVTELEGLKVEYLGKKGSITALLKNMGKLSPEEKKSFGSEVNSLKDYATEAIAEKFEYLQQQELQKELDAVEEFDISVPPVLDRGSYHPITLVQRKCEEVFRTMGFTVEDYSEIVTDYECFESLNIPKFHPARDMQDTYYLDNGQLLKTQTSAAQNAIYKKYKDALINEGKPIKAVFPGRCFRNEATDACHENTFFQMEGVMVGKDISIANLIYSMKTMLSEVFDNYGLKVRLRPGFFPFVEPGFELDISCQICGGEGCPSCKHSGWLELCPCGMIHPNVLREGGIDPDVYTGFAFGLGLTRLAMMKYGIKDIRDLNGGTLVAMSQFTEDK
;
A
#
# COMPACT_ATOMS: atom_id res chain seq x y z
N MET A 1 -46.00 -57.59 -15.26
CA MET A 1 -45.17 -56.41 -15.48
C MET A 1 -45.08 -56.18 -16.98
N ASN A 2 -45.42 -55.00 -17.43
CA ASN A 2 -45.42 -54.71 -18.88
C ASN A 2 -43.96 -54.69 -19.36
N GLU A 3 -43.68 -55.38 -20.50
CA GLU A 3 -42.33 -55.53 -21.05
C GLU A 3 -41.60 -54.19 -21.23
N SER A 4 -42.34 -53.11 -21.51
CA SER A 4 -41.84 -51.74 -21.63
C SER A 4 -41.34 -51.15 -20.28
N ILE A 5 -41.96 -51.54 -19.14
CA ILE A 5 -41.57 -51.07 -17.80
C ILE A 5 -40.28 -51.79 -17.35
N LEU A 6 -40.21 -53.11 -17.68
CA LEU A 6 -39.03 -53.90 -17.34
C LEU A 6 -37.78 -53.41 -18.12
N ASN A 7 -37.94 -53.18 -19.40
CA ASN A 7 -36.85 -52.63 -20.24
C ASN A 7 -36.35 -51.24 -19.78
N LEU A 8 -37.28 -50.38 -19.38
CA LEU A 8 -36.91 -49.04 -18.92
C LEU A 8 -36.16 -49.09 -17.55
N LYS A 9 -36.52 -50.08 -16.68
CA LYS A 9 -35.82 -50.34 -15.43
C LYS A 9 -34.39 -50.81 -15.69
N GLU A 10 -34.21 -51.80 -16.57
CA GLU A 10 -32.91 -52.32 -16.95
C GLU A 10 -32.00 -51.24 -17.58
N GLN A 11 -32.59 -50.38 -18.41
CA GLN A 11 -31.85 -49.23 -18.97
C GLN A 11 -31.42 -48.22 -17.91
N LEU A 12 -32.27 -47.92 -16.92
CA LEU A 12 -31.92 -47.03 -15.80
C LEU A 12 -30.78 -47.62 -14.98
N ASP A 13 -30.88 -48.92 -14.62
CA ASP A 13 -29.88 -49.61 -13.81
C ASP A 13 -28.53 -49.65 -14.54
N ALA A 14 -28.51 -49.92 -15.85
CA ALA A 14 -27.29 -49.88 -16.64
C ALA A 14 -26.68 -48.45 -16.71
N ALA A 15 -27.52 -47.42 -16.86
CA ALA A 15 -27.09 -46.05 -16.90
C ALA A 15 -26.51 -45.62 -15.53
N LEU A 16 -27.12 -45.97 -14.42
CA LEU A 16 -26.64 -45.70 -13.06
C LEU A 16 -25.27 -46.33 -12.76
N GLN A 17 -24.97 -47.49 -13.39
CA GLN A 17 -23.66 -48.14 -13.23
C GLN A 17 -22.52 -47.37 -13.94
N THR A 18 -22.81 -46.70 -15.05
CA THR A 18 -21.80 -46.00 -15.85
C THR A 18 -21.51 -44.56 -15.37
N ILE A 19 -22.44 -43.97 -14.62
CA ILE A 19 -22.33 -42.60 -14.16
C ILE A 19 -21.24 -42.46 -13.09
N SER A 20 -20.33 -41.49 -13.28
CA SER A 20 -19.20 -41.23 -12.43
C SER A 20 -19.18 -39.79 -11.82
N SER A 21 -20.13 -38.93 -12.21
CA SER A 21 -20.20 -37.54 -11.70
C SER A 21 -21.63 -37.15 -11.32
N VAL A 22 -21.75 -36.20 -10.37
CA VAL A 22 -23.03 -35.63 -9.93
C VAL A 22 -23.75 -34.93 -11.09
N THR A 23 -23.04 -34.29 -11.96
CA THR A 23 -23.60 -33.57 -13.14
C THR A 23 -24.25 -34.54 -14.13
N GLU A 24 -23.62 -35.70 -14.39
CA GLU A 24 -24.17 -36.74 -15.23
C GLU A 24 -25.43 -37.35 -14.61
N LEU A 25 -25.44 -37.53 -13.28
CA LEU A 25 -26.59 -38.06 -12.55
C LEU A 25 -27.80 -37.11 -12.58
N GLU A 26 -27.55 -35.77 -12.51
CA GLU A 26 -28.62 -34.79 -12.68
C GLU A 26 -29.20 -34.83 -14.09
N GLY A 27 -28.37 -35.01 -15.10
CA GLY A 27 -28.80 -35.25 -16.48
C GLY A 27 -29.71 -36.46 -16.61
N LEU A 28 -29.31 -37.59 -16.03
CA LEU A 28 -30.11 -38.82 -15.98
C LEU A 28 -31.45 -38.61 -15.25
N LYS A 29 -31.46 -37.91 -14.12
CA LYS A 29 -32.69 -37.58 -13.41
C LYS A 29 -33.67 -36.78 -14.27
N VAL A 30 -33.21 -35.85 -15.08
CA VAL A 30 -34.04 -35.07 -16.01
C VAL A 30 -34.57 -35.97 -17.13
N GLU A 31 -33.75 -36.88 -17.65
CA GLU A 31 -34.09 -37.79 -18.75
C GLU A 31 -35.18 -38.81 -18.35
N TYR A 32 -35.15 -39.33 -17.12
CA TYR A 32 -36.11 -40.34 -16.65
C TYR A 32 -37.29 -39.73 -15.89
N LEU A 33 -37.06 -38.78 -14.98
CA LEU A 33 -38.08 -38.24 -14.06
C LEU A 33 -38.54 -36.80 -14.44
N GLY A 34 -37.94 -36.17 -15.42
CA GLY A 34 -38.30 -34.83 -15.85
C GLY A 34 -39.71 -34.71 -16.43
N LYS A 35 -40.22 -33.50 -16.66
CA LYS A 35 -41.57 -33.24 -17.25
C LYS A 35 -41.79 -33.92 -18.59
N LYS A 36 -40.74 -34.18 -19.35
CA LYS A 36 -40.74 -34.92 -20.62
C LYS A 36 -39.97 -36.24 -20.51
N GLY A 37 -39.65 -36.67 -19.31
CA GLY A 37 -38.83 -37.87 -19.08
C GLY A 37 -39.54 -39.18 -19.44
N SER A 38 -38.73 -40.21 -19.66
CA SER A 38 -39.19 -41.49 -20.20
C SER A 38 -40.27 -42.14 -19.31
N ILE A 39 -40.14 -42.07 -17.97
CA ILE A 39 -41.15 -42.60 -17.03
C ILE A 39 -42.43 -41.73 -17.06
N THR A 40 -42.26 -40.40 -17.16
CA THR A 40 -43.40 -39.48 -17.21
C THR A 40 -44.18 -39.62 -18.53
N ALA A 41 -43.51 -39.98 -19.65
CA ALA A 41 -44.13 -40.24 -20.92
C ALA A 41 -45.00 -41.49 -20.95
N LEU A 42 -44.63 -42.53 -20.15
CA LEU A 42 -45.46 -43.73 -19.99
C LEU A 42 -46.81 -43.40 -19.34
N LEU A 43 -46.84 -42.48 -18.34
CA LEU A 43 -48.08 -42.02 -17.71
C LEU A 43 -49.01 -41.29 -18.69
N LYS A 44 -48.48 -40.55 -19.66
CA LYS A 44 -49.26 -39.85 -20.69
C LYS A 44 -49.91 -40.81 -21.70
N ASN A 45 -49.27 -41.95 -21.97
CA ASN A 45 -49.78 -42.96 -22.90
C ASN A 45 -50.90 -43.85 -22.32
N MET A 46 -51.23 -43.77 -21.03
CA MET A 46 -52.33 -44.47 -20.39
C MET A 46 -53.71 -44.10 -20.94
N GLY A 47 -53.83 -43.02 -21.73
CA GLY A 47 -55.11 -42.59 -22.28
C GLY A 47 -55.83 -43.63 -23.17
N LYS A 48 -55.11 -44.61 -23.70
CA LYS A 48 -55.63 -45.59 -24.68
C LYS A 48 -56.01 -46.97 -24.07
N LEU A 49 -55.85 -47.17 -22.73
CA LEU A 49 -56.09 -48.43 -22.03
C LEU A 49 -57.49 -48.50 -21.42
N SER A 50 -58.02 -49.73 -21.18
CA SER A 50 -59.27 -49.96 -20.47
C SER A 50 -59.22 -49.51 -18.98
N PRO A 51 -60.34 -49.25 -18.30
CA PRO A 51 -60.33 -48.74 -16.91
C PRO A 51 -59.62 -49.65 -15.90
N GLU A 52 -59.64 -50.93 -16.05
CA GLU A 52 -59.00 -51.92 -15.17
C GLU A 52 -57.47 -51.98 -15.46
N GLU A 53 -57.10 -52.00 -16.73
CA GLU A 53 -55.68 -51.94 -17.14
C GLU A 53 -55.01 -50.63 -16.77
N LYS A 54 -55.72 -49.51 -16.75
CA LYS A 54 -55.19 -48.23 -16.28
C LYS A 54 -54.79 -48.27 -14.84
N LYS A 55 -55.54 -48.93 -13.98
CA LYS A 55 -55.27 -49.02 -12.56
C LYS A 55 -54.02 -49.87 -12.25
N SER A 56 -53.90 -51.01 -12.91
CA SER A 56 -52.72 -51.89 -12.79
C SER A 56 -51.46 -51.25 -13.38
N PHE A 57 -51.51 -50.71 -14.57
CA PHE A 57 -50.40 -50.07 -15.25
C PHE A 57 -49.93 -48.80 -14.51
N GLY A 58 -50.89 -47.98 -14.03
CA GLY A 58 -50.57 -46.79 -13.24
C GLY A 58 -49.83 -47.12 -11.93
N SER A 59 -50.22 -48.21 -11.25
CA SER A 59 -49.52 -48.70 -10.05
C SER A 59 -48.09 -49.17 -10.37
N GLU A 60 -47.89 -49.89 -11.48
CA GLU A 60 -46.57 -50.37 -11.92
C GLU A 60 -45.64 -49.19 -12.31
N VAL A 61 -46.16 -48.18 -13.02
CA VAL A 61 -45.38 -46.99 -13.40
C VAL A 61 -45.04 -46.14 -12.20
N ASN A 62 -45.93 -46.01 -11.20
CA ASN A 62 -45.62 -45.33 -9.95
C ASN A 62 -44.53 -46.06 -9.16
N SER A 63 -44.61 -47.38 -9.08
CA SER A 63 -43.56 -48.19 -8.45
C SER A 63 -42.19 -48.03 -9.16
N LEU A 64 -42.19 -47.97 -10.49
CA LEU A 64 -40.97 -47.67 -11.25
C LEU A 64 -40.41 -46.26 -10.95
N LYS A 65 -41.31 -45.28 -10.82
CA LYS A 65 -40.94 -43.90 -10.48
C LYS A 65 -40.34 -43.80 -9.09
N ASP A 66 -40.96 -44.48 -8.12
CA ASP A 66 -40.43 -44.50 -6.74
C ASP A 66 -39.08 -45.21 -6.70
N TYR A 67 -38.94 -46.36 -7.36
CA TYR A 67 -37.65 -47.03 -7.53
C TYR A 67 -36.58 -46.14 -8.17
N ALA A 68 -36.90 -45.46 -9.29
CA ALA A 68 -35.97 -44.58 -9.95
C ALA A 68 -35.54 -43.41 -9.09
N THR A 69 -36.45 -42.88 -8.28
CA THR A 69 -36.15 -41.76 -7.35
C THR A 69 -35.21 -42.23 -6.25
N GLU A 70 -35.44 -43.39 -5.69
CA GLU A 70 -34.64 -43.99 -4.61
C GLU A 70 -33.24 -44.39 -5.13
N ALA A 71 -33.14 -45.06 -6.26
CA ALA A 71 -31.88 -45.48 -6.86
C ALA A 71 -31.00 -44.29 -7.27
N ILE A 72 -31.60 -43.19 -7.80
CA ILE A 72 -30.88 -41.96 -8.11
C ILE A 72 -30.40 -41.28 -6.84
N ALA A 73 -31.20 -41.28 -5.75
CA ALA A 73 -30.79 -40.68 -4.47
C ALA A 73 -29.63 -41.46 -3.82
N GLU A 74 -29.69 -42.78 -3.80
CA GLU A 74 -28.60 -43.63 -3.30
C GLU A 74 -27.28 -43.40 -4.10
N LYS A 75 -27.39 -43.32 -5.43
CA LYS A 75 -26.21 -43.03 -6.27
C LYS A 75 -25.66 -41.65 -6.02
N PHE A 76 -26.50 -40.66 -5.75
CA PHE A 76 -26.08 -39.30 -5.41
C PHE A 76 -25.28 -39.27 -4.11
N GLU A 77 -25.78 -39.89 -3.07
CA GLU A 77 -25.08 -40.01 -1.77
C GLU A 77 -23.74 -40.74 -1.94
N TYR A 78 -23.72 -41.81 -2.72
CA TYR A 78 -22.49 -42.54 -3.00
C TYR A 78 -21.43 -41.66 -3.73
N LEU A 79 -21.84 -40.90 -4.73
CA LEU A 79 -20.92 -40.01 -5.47
C LEU A 79 -20.42 -38.87 -4.59
N GLN A 80 -21.28 -38.29 -3.77
CA GLN A 80 -20.86 -37.26 -2.79
C GLN A 80 -19.86 -37.80 -1.77
N GLN A 81 -20.09 -39.01 -1.26
CA GLN A 81 -19.13 -39.63 -0.34
C GLN A 81 -17.80 -39.92 -1.00
N GLN A 82 -17.81 -40.35 -2.26
CA GLN A 82 -16.58 -40.58 -3.02
C GLN A 82 -15.81 -39.24 -3.29
N GLU A 83 -16.54 -38.20 -3.55
CA GLU A 83 -15.91 -36.87 -3.81
C GLU A 83 -15.32 -36.33 -2.50
N LEU A 84 -16.04 -36.41 -1.40
CA LEU A 84 -15.56 -36.06 -0.07
C LEU A 84 -14.34 -36.91 0.34
N GLN A 85 -14.36 -38.22 0.09
CA GLN A 85 -13.22 -39.08 0.40
C GLN A 85 -11.98 -38.71 -0.43
N LYS A 86 -12.12 -38.36 -1.72
CA LYS A 86 -11.04 -37.89 -2.54
C LYS A 86 -10.47 -36.56 -2.05
N GLU A 87 -11.34 -35.65 -1.58
CA GLU A 87 -10.89 -34.41 -0.97
C GLU A 87 -10.13 -34.65 0.33
N LEU A 88 -10.61 -35.55 1.17
CA LEU A 88 -9.94 -35.93 2.41
C LEU A 88 -8.59 -36.63 2.18
N ASP A 89 -8.54 -37.52 1.17
CA ASP A 89 -7.29 -38.21 0.80
C ASP A 89 -6.27 -37.27 0.13
N ALA A 90 -6.73 -36.14 -0.46
CA ALA A 90 -5.89 -35.12 -1.04
C ALA A 90 -5.34 -34.09 -0.03
N VAL A 91 -5.89 -34.07 1.19
CA VAL A 91 -5.36 -33.24 2.29
C VAL A 91 -4.04 -33.84 2.73
N GLU A 92 -2.93 -33.13 2.51
CA GLU A 92 -1.64 -33.47 3.11
C GLU A 92 -1.80 -33.57 4.63
N GLU A 93 -1.15 -34.57 5.25
CA GLU A 93 -1.17 -34.74 6.70
C GLU A 93 -0.72 -33.43 7.38
N PHE A 94 -1.69 -32.68 7.92
CA PHE A 94 -1.43 -31.45 8.65
C PHE A 94 -0.99 -31.81 10.08
N ASP A 95 0.31 -31.64 10.35
CA ASP A 95 0.86 -31.81 11.68
C ASP A 95 0.45 -30.63 12.58
N ILE A 96 -0.58 -30.85 13.41
CA ILE A 96 -1.09 -29.85 14.36
C ILE A 96 -0.10 -29.53 15.49
N SER A 97 0.99 -30.30 15.66
CA SER A 97 2.05 -30.02 16.62
C SER A 97 3.04 -28.98 16.13
N VAL A 98 3.08 -28.73 14.82
CA VAL A 98 3.90 -27.68 14.24
C VAL A 98 3.21 -26.33 14.48
N PRO A 99 3.83 -25.41 15.24
CA PRO A 99 3.24 -24.09 15.45
C PRO A 99 3.04 -23.42 14.10
N PRO A 100 1.90 -22.73 13.88
CA PRO A 100 1.65 -22.04 12.62
C PRO A 100 2.79 -21.03 12.37
N VAL A 101 3.31 -21.00 11.15
CA VAL A 101 4.19 -19.93 10.72
C VAL A 101 3.35 -18.67 10.77
N LEU A 102 3.54 -17.87 11.83
CA LEU A 102 2.89 -16.57 11.92
C LEU A 102 3.47 -15.71 10.79
N ASP A 103 2.64 -15.34 9.83
CA ASP A 103 2.99 -14.32 8.87
C ASP A 103 3.39 -13.06 9.63
N ARG A 104 4.69 -12.78 9.64
CA ARG A 104 5.19 -11.54 10.24
C ARG A 104 4.72 -10.40 9.35
N GLY A 105 4.00 -9.44 9.94
CA GLY A 105 3.66 -8.22 9.23
C GLY A 105 4.91 -7.52 8.73
N SER A 106 4.79 -6.78 7.64
CA SER A 106 5.84 -5.92 7.10
C SER A 106 5.57 -4.46 7.45
N TYR A 107 6.62 -3.65 7.55
CA TYR A 107 6.47 -2.22 7.66
C TYR A 107 6.16 -1.61 6.29
N HIS A 108 5.40 -0.52 6.31
CA HIS A 108 5.16 0.25 5.11
C HIS A 108 6.48 0.81 4.53
N PRO A 109 6.69 0.86 3.20
CA PRO A 109 7.94 1.32 2.59
C PRO A 109 8.40 2.70 3.07
N ILE A 110 7.47 3.63 3.27
CA ILE A 110 7.77 4.96 3.83
C ILE A 110 8.33 4.83 5.26
N THR A 111 7.76 3.94 6.08
CA THR A 111 8.23 3.70 7.46
C THR A 111 9.64 3.12 7.48
N LEU A 112 9.96 2.19 6.57
CA LEU A 112 11.30 1.61 6.46
C LEU A 112 12.34 2.68 6.11
N VAL A 113 12.03 3.51 5.11
CA VAL A 113 12.92 4.62 4.71
C VAL A 113 13.04 5.66 5.81
N GLN A 114 11.95 6.03 6.47
CA GLN A 114 11.96 6.98 7.59
C GLN A 114 12.85 6.48 8.71
N ARG A 115 12.69 5.24 9.16
CA ARG A 115 13.53 4.62 10.20
C ARG A 115 15.01 4.61 9.84
N LYS A 116 15.33 4.27 8.59
CA LYS A 116 16.71 4.28 8.12
C LYS A 116 17.30 5.70 8.16
N CYS A 117 16.55 6.70 7.69
CA CYS A 117 16.98 8.10 7.78
C CYS A 117 17.18 8.53 9.24
N GLU A 118 16.21 8.23 10.13
CA GLU A 118 16.31 8.56 11.56
C GLU A 118 17.52 7.92 12.22
N GLU A 119 17.79 6.65 11.94
CA GLU A 119 18.96 5.93 12.46
C GLU A 119 20.25 6.65 12.06
N VAL A 120 20.42 6.96 10.78
CA VAL A 120 21.61 7.65 10.29
C VAL A 120 21.77 9.04 10.94
N PHE A 121 20.68 9.82 11.01
CA PHE A 121 20.76 11.13 11.66
C PHE A 121 21.06 11.04 13.16
N ARG A 122 20.52 10.04 13.87
CA ARG A 122 20.89 9.78 15.28
C ARG A 122 22.39 9.51 15.44
N THR A 123 23.01 8.75 14.53
CA THR A 123 24.49 8.51 14.59
C THR A 123 25.29 9.78 14.37
N MET A 124 24.74 10.77 13.65
CA MET A 124 25.34 12.09 13.47
C MET A 124 25.03 13.06 14.62
N GLY A 125 24.31 12.61 15.66
CA GLY A 125 23.95 13.38 16.84
C GLY A 125 22.74 14.30 16.66
N PHE A 126 21.86 14.01 15.71
CA PHE A 126 20.57 14.69 15.59
C PHE A 126 19.54 14.06 16.51
N THR A 127 18.68 14.89 17.08
CA THR A 127 17.45 14.45 17.75
C THR A 127 16.35 14.24 16.73
N VAL A 128 15.50 13.27 16.98
CA VAL A 128 14.29 13.05 16.17
C VAL A 128 13.10 13.63 16.93
N GLU A 129 12.38 14.52 16.29
CA GLU A 129 11.28 15.29 16.87
C GLU A 129 9.97 15.02 16.11
N ASP A 130 8.85 15.15 16.79
CA ASP A 130 7.51 15.05 16.21
C ASP A 130 6.69 16.30 16.52
N TYR A 131 5.92 16.77 15.55
CA TYR A 131 5.15 17.99 15.64
C TYR A 131 3.76 17.85 15.02
N SER A 132 2.83 18.68 15.48
CA SER A 132 1.44 18.69 15.06
C SER A 132 1.27 18.77 13.53
N GLU A 133 0.22 18.11 13.04
CA GLU A 133 -0.24 18.24 11.65
C GLU A 133 -1.08 19.50 11.44
N ILE A 134 -1.79 19.94 12.49
CA ILE A 134 -2.56 21.18 12.51
C ILE A 134 -1.69 22.28 13.09
N VAL A 135 -1.51 23.33 12.32
CA VAL A 135 -0.61 24.46 12.64
C VAL A 135 -1.31 25.79 12.34
N THR A 136 -0.73 26.85 12.83
CA THR A 136 -1.17 28.21 12.50
C THR A 136 -0.55 28.68 11.20
N ASP A 137 -1.16 29.70 10.57
CA ASP A 137 -0.61 30.38 9.40
C ASP A 137 0.80 30.94 9.66
N TYR A 138 0.98 31.48 10.87
CA TYR A 138 2.29 31.98 11.32
C TYR A 138 3.36 30.88 11.29
N GLU A 139 3.08 29.72 11.85
CA GLU A 139 4.03 28.59 11.91
C GLU A 139 4.37 28.06 10.51
N CYS A 140 3.36 27.94 9.63
CA CYS A 140 3.53 27.34 8.32
C CYS A 140 4.18 28.30 7.29
N PHE A 141 3.98 29.62 7.46
CA PHE A 141 4.38 30.60 6.45
C PHE A 141 5.14 31.81 7.02
N GLU A 142 4.52 32.62 7.88
CA GLU A 142 5.10 33.92 8.26
C GLU A 142 6.45 33.75 8.96
N SER A 143 6.57 32.81 9.90
CA SER A 143 7.81 32.51 10.61
C SER A 143 8.92 31.95 9.72
N LEU A 144 8.57 31.52 8.51
CA LEU A 144 9.49 31.01 7.49
C LEU A 144 9.82 32.05 6.42
N ASN A 145 9.66 33.34 6.74
CA ASN A 145 9.91 34.45 5.81
C ASN A 145 8.97 34.45 4.59
N ILE A 146 7.73 33.93 4.76
CA ILE A 146 6.68 33.92 3.72
C ILE A 146 5.52 34.80 4.20
N PRO A 147 5.56 36.12 3.99
CA PRO A 147 4.52 37.03 4.45
C PRO A 147 3.20 36.80 3.69
N LYS A 148 2.08 37.39 4.19
CA LYS A 148 0.71 37.14 3.73
C LYS A 148 0.49 37.25 2.21
N PHE A 149 1.21 38.14 1.54
CA PHE A 149 1.06 38.39 0.10
C PHE A 149 2.20 37.83 -0.73
N HIS A 150 2.98 36.89 -0.19
CA HIS A 150 4.09 36.30 -0.91
C HIS A 150 3.60 35.25 -1.95
N PRO A 151 4.05 35.31 -3.22
CA PRO A 151 3.60 34.39 -4.28
C PRO A 151 3.83 32.90 -3.97
N ALA A 152 4.81 32.58 -3.12
CA ALA A 152 5.04 31.19 -2.69
C ALA A 152 3.87 30.56 -1.95
N ARG A 153 2.91 31.34 -1.44
CA ARG A 153 1.68 30.81 -0.83
C ARG A 153 0.73 30.22 -1.88
N ASP A 154 0.65 30.86 -3.05
CA ASP A 154 -0.21 30.42 -4.15
C ASP A 154 0.30 29.11 -4.79
N MET A 155 1.58 28.80 -4.60
CA MET A 155 2.19 27.54 -5.08
C MET A 155 1.89 26.34 -4.15
N GLN A 156 1.29 26.57 -3.00
CA GLN A 156 0.98 25.51 -2.02
C GLN A 156 -0.51 25.56 -1.72
N ASP A 157 -1.30 24.82 -2.49
CA ASP A 157 -2.73 24.66 -2.23
C ASP A 157 -2.96 24.11 -0.83
N THR A 158 -3.47 24.96 0.06
CA THR A 158 -3.52 24.73 1.50
C THR A 158 -4.93 24.39 1.95
N TYR A 159 -5.06 23.37 2.80
CA TYR A 159 -6.30 23.08 3.51
C TYR A 159 -6.41 23.96 4.75
N TYR A 160 -7.36 24.90 4.73
CA TYR A 160 -7.71 25.74 5.87
C TYR A 160 -8.87 25.12 6.65
N LEU A 161 -8.79 25.21 7.98
CA LEU A 161 -9.85 24.80 8.89
C LEU A 161 -10.74 25.99 9.27
N ASP A 162 -11.96 25.73 9.70
CA ASP A 162 -12.95 26.76 10.07
C ASP A 162 -12.48 27.69 11.20
N ASN A 163 -11.56 27.22 12.03
CA ASN A 163 -10.98 28.00 13.15
C ASN A 163 -9.77 28.86 12.74
N GLY A 164 -9.43 28.93 11.45
CA GLY A 164 -8.31 29.71 10.90
C GLY A 164 -6.95 29.02 11.01
N GLN A 165 -6.87 27.81 11.53
CA GLN A 165 -5.69 26.94 11.43
C GLN A 165 -5.65 26.26 10.07
N LEU A 166 -4.58 25.54 9.80
CA LEU A 166 -4.39 24.81 8.54
C LEU A 166 -3.70 23.46 8.76
N LEU A 167 -3.85 22.57 7.81
CA LEU A 167 -3.03 21.37 7.72
C LEU A 167 -1.67 21.73 7.12
N LYS A 168 -0.58 21.39 7.81
CA LYS A 168 0.77 21.76 7.38
C LYS A 168 1.07 21.28 5.95
N THR A 169 1.49 22.19 5.10
CA THR A 169 1.87 21.92 3.71
C THR A 169 3.31 21.44 3.57
N GLN A 170 4.09 21.61 4.62
CA GLN A 170 5.51 21.27 4.72
C GLN A 170 5.90 21.04 6.19
N THR A 171 6.91 20.23 6.42
CA THR A 171 7.45 19.98 7.78
C THR A 171 8.15 21.20 8.36
N SER A 172 8.55 22.17 7.53
CA SER A 172 9.20 23.44 7.93
C SER A 172 8.41 24.24 8.97
N ALA A 173 7.09 24.03 9.07
CA ALA A 173 6.24 24.61 10.11
C ALA A 173 6.75 24.36 11.55
N ALA A 174 7.54 23.30 11.76
CA ALA A 174 8.11 22.97 13.05
C ALA A 174 9.42 23.71 13.38
N GLN A 175 10.09 24.34 12.41
CA GLN A 175 11.41 24.94 12.61
C GLN A 175 11.47 25.91 13.77
N ASN A 176 10.55 26.86 13.83
CA ASN A 176 10.54 27.86 14.89
C ASN A 176 10.28 27.29 16.30
N ALA A 177 9.46 26.24 16.37
CA ALA A 177 9.25 25.53 17.64
C ALA A 177 10.53 24.85 18.11
N ILE A 178 11.29 24.25 17.20
CA ILE A 178 12.60 23.63 17.48
C ILE A 178 13.61 24.67 17.94
N TYR A 179 13.71 25.81 17.25
CA TYR A 179 14.63 26.86 17.66
C TYR A 179 14.31 27.38 19.05
N LYS A 180 13.05 27.68 19.33
CA LYS A 180 12.60 28.13 20.67
C LYS A 180 12.87 27.09 21.75
N LYS A 181 12.75 25.80 21.45
CA LYS A 181 13.02 24.69 22.37
C LYS A 181 14.50 24.58 22.74
N TYR A 182 15.39 24.75 21.76
CA TYR A 182 16.81 24.44 21.93
C TYR A 182 17.74 25.67 22.01
N LYS A 183 17.23 26.91 21.81
CA LYS A 183 18.04 28.13 21.78
C LYS A 183 18.84 28.35 23.06
N ASP A 184 18.27 28.02 24.22
CA ASP A 184 18.96 28.27 25.52
C ASP A 184 20.18 27.35 25.65
N ALA A 185 20.13 26.12 25.22
CA ALA A 185 21.27 25.22 25.16
C ALA A 185 22.33 25.70 24.13
N LEU A 186 21.87 26.23 23.00
CA LEU A 186 22.76 26.81 21.98
C LEU A 186 23.50 28.05 22.55
N ILE A 187 22.77 28.97 23.15
CA ILE A 187 23.33 30.27 23.59
C ILE A 187 24.18 30.11 24.86
N ASN A 188 23.69 29.38 25.85
CA ASN A 188 24.32 29.32 27.18
C ASN A 188 25.35 28.19 27.28
N GLU A 189 25.17 27.09 26.56
CA GLU A 189 26.04 25.92 26.65
C GLU A 189 26.89 25.70 25.39
N GLY A 190 26.66 26.47 24.34
CA GLY A 190 27.33 26.28 23.03
C GLY A 190 26.97 24.99 22.31
N LYS A 191 25.86 24.33 22.68
CA LYS A 191 25.41 23.09 22.06
C LYS A 191 24.70 23.41 20.75
N PRO A 192 25.17 22.91 19.58
CA PRO A 192 24.49 23.15 18.32
C PRO A 192 23.12 22.49 18.33
N ILE A 193 22.14 23.16 17.73
CA ILE A 193 20.83 22.56 17.44
C ILE A 193 21.03 21.58 16.28
N LYS A 194 20.65 20.35 16.49
CA LYS A 194 20.62 19.31 15.46
C LYS A 194 19.32 18.53 15.61
N ALA A 195 18.38 18.71 14.71
CA ALA A 195 17.10 18.05 14.78
C ALA A 195 16.64 17.60 13.38
N VAL A 196 16.01 16.42 13.30
CA VAL A 196 15.22 15.97 12.16
C VAL A 196 13.81 15.70 12.63
N PHE A 197 12.86 16.02 11.80
CA PHE A 197 11.45 15.91 12.14
C PHE A 197 10.65 15.41 10.91
N PRO A 198 10.42 14.09 10.86
CA PRO A 198 9.52 13.50 9.89
C PRO A 198 8.08 13.89 10.19
N GLY A 199 7.24 13.95 9.17
CA GLY A 199 5.84 14.25 9.38
C GLY A 199 5.03 14.11 8.09
N ARG A 200 3.73 13.97 8.28
CA ARG A 200 2.75 13.97 7.20
C ARG A 200 2.42 15.42 6.83
N CYS A 201 2.37 15.67 5.54
CA CYS A 201 2.04 16.96 4.94
C CYS A 201 0.84 16.83 4.03
N PHE A 202 0.16 17.95 3.80
CA PHE A 202 -1.11 17.99 3.07
C PHE A 202 -1.10 19.11 2.05
N ARG A 203 -1.51 18.81 0.81
CA ARG A 203 -1.73 19.79 -0.24
C ARG A 203 -2.98 19.45 -1.01
N ASN A 204 -3.79 20.45 -1.32
CA ASN A 204 -5.03 20.26 -2.07
C ASN A 204 -4.75 20.15 -3.58
N GLU A 205 -3.99 19.13 -3.94
CA GLU A 205 -3.58 18.86 -5.32
C GLU A 205 -4.41 17.71 -5.90
N ALA A 206 -4.57 17.70 -7.22
CA ALA A 206 -5.16 16.57 -7.91
C ALA A 206 -4.21 15.36 -7.85
N THR A 207 -4.77 14.19 -7.51
CA THR A 207 -4.00 12.95 -7.39
C THR A 207 -3.63 12.42 -8.78
N ASP A 208 -2.34 12.19 -9.02
CA ASP A 208 -1.80 11.52 -10.20
C ASP A 208 -0.72 10.50 -9.81
N ALA A 209 0.10 10.04 -10.75
CA ALA A 209 1.17 9.07 -10.47
C ALA A 209 2.33 9.65 -9.61
N CYS A 210 2.44 10.97 -9.51
CA CYS A 210 3.54 11.68 -8.83
C CYS A 210 3.07 12.56 -7.67
N HIS A 211 1.78 12.92 -7.63
CA HIS A 211 1.18 13.83 -6.68
C HIS A 211 0.05 13.15 -5.92
N GLU A 212 0.01 13.42 -4.63
CA GLU A 212 -1.02 12.96 -3.71
C GLU A 212 -1.33 14.10 -2.73
N ASN A 213 -2.58 14.21 -2.30
CA ASN A 213 -2.99 15.21 -1.33
C ASN A 213 -2.37 15.01 0.06
N THR A 214 -1.87 13.82 0.35
CA THR A 214 -1.20 13.44 1.60
C THR A 214 0.11 12.76 1.29
N PHE A 215 1.21 13.29 1.80
CA PHE A 215 2.54 12.74 1.59
C PHE A 215 3.41 12.93 2.85
N PHE A 216 4.54 12.24 2.89
CA PHE A 216 5.45 12.31 4.03
C PHE A 216 6.74 13.04 3.67
N GLN A 217 7.17 13.91 4.56
CA GLN A 217 8.46 14.61 4.48
C GLN A 217 9.28 14.36 5.74
N MET A 218 10.57 14.48 5.62
CA MET A 218 11.50 14.66 6.73
C MET A 218 12.24 15.95 6.49
N GLU A 219 12.21 16.82 7.46
CA GLU A 219 13.05 18.02 7.47
C GLU A 219 14.15 17.88 8.50
N GLY A 220 15.27 18.54 8.24
CA GLY A 220 16.37 18.59 9.19
C GLY A 220 16.96 19.97 9.25
N VAL A 221 17.35 20.37 10.45
CA VAL A 221 18.03 21.62 10.73
C VAL A 221 19.29 21.39 11.55
N MET A 222 20.33 22.16 11.25
CA MET A 222 21.50 22.27 12.10
C MET A 222 21.85 23.74 12.26
N VAL A 223 21.92 24.22 13.53
CA VAL A 223 22.28 25.62 13.84
C VAL A 223 23.40 25.62 14.86
N GLY A 224 24.41 26.45 14.62
CA GLY A 224 25.55 26.56 15.52
C GLY A 224 26.50 27.66 15.05
N LYS A 225 27.65 27.77 15.68
CA LYS A 225 28.72 28.64 15.20
C LYS A 225 29.41 27.98 13.99
N ASP A 226 29.69 28.76 12.96
CA ASP A 226 30.45 28.35 11.78
C ASP A 226 29.83 27.18 10.97
N ILE A 227 28.50 26.99 11.06
CA ILE A 227 27.81 26.02 10.21
C ILE A 227 27.79 26.52 8.76
N SER A 228 28.12 25.63 7.82
CA SER A 228 28.32 25.97 6.43
C SER A 228 27.63 24.98 5.46
N ILE A 229 27.62 25.31 4.18
CA ILE A 229 27.14 24.43 3.10
C ILE A 229 27.89 23.08 3.10
N ALA A 230 29.16 23.04 3.50
CA ALA A 230 29.93 21.80 3.59
C ALA A 230 29.32 20.82 4.62
N ASN A 231 28.81 21.33 5.74
CA ASN A 231 28.12 20.52 6.73
C ASN A 231 26.78 19.96 6.17
N LEU A 232 26.05 20.76 5.41
CA LEU A 232 24.84 20.31 4.70
C LEU A 232 25.16 19.18 3.72
N ILE A 233 26.15 19.38 2.82
CA ILE A 233 26.56 18.37 1.83
C ILE A 233 27.00 17.08 2.52
N TYR A 234 27.80 17.19 3.59
CA TYR A 234 28.26 16.02 4.34
C TYR A 234 27.08 15.24 4.93
N SER A 235 26.18 15.92 5.64
CA SER A 235 25.02 15.28 6.29
C SER A 235 24.12 14.60 5.26
N MET A 236 23.80 15.28 4.17
CA MET A 236 22.95 14.74 3.12
C MET A 236 23.60 13.58 2.37
N LYS A 237 24.88 13.71 2.00
CA LYS A 237 25.61 12.64 1.31
C LYS A 237 25.71 11.39 2.18
N THR A 238 26.02 11.52 3.47
CA THR A 238 26.10 10.41 4.42
C THR A 238 24.74 9.69 4.50
N MET A 239 23.67 10.44 4.75
CA MET A 239 22.34 9.86 4.86
C MET A 239 21.91 9.16 3.57
N LEU A 240 22.08 9.79 2.41
CA LEU A 240 21.66 9.22 1.13
C LEU A 240 22.49 7.99 0.73
N SER A 241 23.79 7.98 1.04
CA SER A 241 24.65 6.80 0.80
C SER A 241 24.17 5.60 1.59
N GLU A 242 23.76 5.80 2.84
CA GLU A 242 23.22 4.73 3.71
C GLU A 242 21.81 4.29 3.27
N VAL A 243 20.94 5.23 2.87
CA VAL A 243 19.59 4.91 2.43
C VAL A 243 19.59 4.10 1.13
N PHE A 244 20.47 4.45 0.19
CA PHE A 244 20.57 3.74 -1.10
C PHE A 244 21.60 2.62 -1.12
N ASP A 245 22.27 2.35 0.00
CA ASP A 245 23.37 1.38 0.09
C ASP A 245 24.45 1.61 -0.99
N ASN A 246 24.72 2.88 -1.31
CA ASN A 246 25.61 3.30 -2.39
C ASN A 246 26.58 4.39 -1.95
N TYR A 247 27.77 4.03 -1.54
CA TYR A 247 28.83 4.96 -1.09
C TYR A 247 29.51 5.71 -2.25
N GLY A 248 29.29 5.28 -3.49
CA GLY A 248 29.70 5.99 -4.70
C GLY A 248 28.73 7.08 -5.18
N LEU A 249 27.61 7.25 -4.47
CA LEU A 249 26.59 8.23 -4.77
C LEU A 249 27.19 9.66 -4.83
N LYS A 250 26.91 10.37 -5.92
CA LYS A 250 27.33 11.74 -6.09
C LYS A 250 26.16 12.68 -5.80
N VAL A 251 26.44 13.77 -5.11
CA VAL A 251 25.50 14.87 -4.87
C VAL A 251 25.98 16.13 -5.53
N ARG A 252 25.06 16.98 -5.99
CA ARG A 252 25.35 18.33 -6.43
C ARG A 252 24.27 19.29 -5.94
N LEU A 253 24.63 20.56 -5.78
CA LEU A 253 23.71 21.63 -5.46
C LEU A 253 23.52 22.49 -6.71
N ARG A 254 22.28 22.76 -7.07
CA ARG A 254 21.90 23.76 -8.07
C ARG A 254 21.30 24.96 -7.34
N PRO A 255 21.69 26.21 -7.65
CA PRO A 255 21.04 27.38 -7.07
C PRO A 255 19.52 27.33 -7.29
N GLY A 256 18.77 27.60 -6.23
CA GLY A 256 17.33 27.68 -6.24
C GLY A 256 16.87 28.78 -5.27
N PHE A 257 15.70 29.34 -5.51
CA PHE A 257 15.14 30.37 -4.64
C PHE A 257 14.06 29.78 -3.74
N PHE A 258 14.26 29.90 -2.44
CA PHE A 258 13.29 29.54 -1.42
C PHE A 258 13.28 30.62 -0.34
N PRO A 259 12.12 31.15 0.08
CA PRO A 259 12.05 32.29 1.01
C PRO A 259 12.72 32.06 2.37
N PHE A 260 12.80 30.81 2.80
CA PHE A 260 13.28 30.42 4.13
C PHE A 260 14.77 30.03 4.17
N VAL A 261 15.48 30.03 3.03
CA VAL A 261 16.93 29.74 2.95
C VAL A 261 17.63 30.71 2.01
N GLU A 262 18.83 31.16 2.39
CA GLU A 262 19.70 32.02 1.57
C GLU A 262 21.18 31.82 1.92
N PRO A 263 22.01 31.31 0.99
CA PRO A 263 21.65 30.82 -0.34
C PRO A 263 20.83 29.54 -0.29
N GLY A 264 19.84 29.45 -1.22
CA GLY A 264 19.00 28.28 -1.41
C GLY A 264 19.50 27.42 -2.57
N PHE A 265 19.28 26.13 -2.46
CA PHE A 265 19.69 25.14 -3.45
C PHE A 265 18.65 24.03 -3.61
N GLU A 266 18.66 23.45 -4.78
CA GLU A 266 18.09 22.13 -5.03
C GLU A 266 19.20 21.08 -5.00
N LEU A 267 19.06 20.08 -4.15
CA LEU A 267 20.00 18.97 -4.06
C LEU A 267 19.59 17.89 -5.06
N ASP A 268 20.50 17.58 -5.98
CA ASP A 268 20.38 16.48 -6.93
C ASP A 268 21.31 15.33 -6.52
N ILE A 269 20.87 14.10 -6.81
CA ILE A 269 21.71 12.90 -6.70
C ILE A 269 21.98 12.29 -8.07
N SER A 270 23.10 11.59 -8.21
CA SER A 270 23.33 10.76 -9.40
C SER A 270 22.21 9.73 -9.54
N CYS A 271 21.74 9.52 -10.75
CA CYS A 271 20.63 8.59 -11.01
C CYS A 271 21.02 7.18 -10.58
N GLN A 272 20.23 6.58 -9.69
CA GLN A 272 20.51 5.26 -9.15
C GLN A 272 20.23 4.13 -10.16
N ILE A 273 19.48 4.43 -11.24
CA ILE A 273 19.13 3.44 -12.28
C ILE A 273 20.26 3.30 -13.29
N CYS A 274 20.87 4.41 -13.72
CA CYS A 274 21.91 4.41 -14.74
C CYS A 274 23.30 4.80 -14.22
N GLY A 275 23.47 4.91 -12.90
CA GLY A 275 24.78 5.30 -12.31
C GLY A 275 25.26 6.70 -12.67
N GLY A 276 24.40 7.53 -13.29
CA GLY A 276 24.76 8.90 -13.73
C GLY A 276 25.04 9.02 -15.24
N GLU A 277 24.93 7.93 -16.02
CA GLU A 277 25.20 7.93 -17.47
C GLU A 277 24.08 8.61 -18.30
N GLY A 278 22.86 8.62 -17.76
CA GLY A 278 21.68 9.16 -18.45
C GLY A 278 20.75 8.06 -18.94
N CYS A 279 19.48 8.10 -18.52
CA CYS A 279 18.43 7.17 -18.94
C CYS A 279 17.08 7.89 -19.03
N PRO A 280 16.03 7.26 -19.57
CA PRO A 280 14.70 7.87 -19.64
C PRO A 280 14.18 8.36 -18.27
N SER A 281 14.44 7.62 -17.18
CA SER A 281 14.00 7.98 -15.82
C SER A 281 14.61 9.29 -15.30
N CYS A 282 15.85 9.59 -15.64
CA CYS A 282 16.49 10.86 -15.32
C CYS A 282 16.44 11.87 -16.48
N LYS A 283 15.59 11.62 -17.48
CA LYS A 283 15.48 12.45 -18.71
C LYS A 283 16.84 12.67 -19.37
N HIS A 284 17.68 11.63 -19.40
CA HIS A 284 19.03 11.61 -19.94
C HIS A 284 20.02 12.61 -19.29
N SER A 285 19.67 13.23 -18.17
CA SER A 285 20.54 14.16 -17.45
C SER A 285 21.61 13.49 -16.60
N GLY A 286 21.41 12.22 -16.23
CA GLY A 286 22.22 11.50 -15.24
C GLY A 286 21.94 11.88 -13.78
N TRP A 287 21.03 12.83 -13.53
CA TRP A 287 20.72 13.37 -12.21
C TRP A 287 19.23 13.32 -11.90
N LEU A 288 18.93 13.14 -10.62
CA LEU A 288 17.57 13.19 -10.08
C LEU A 288 17.51 14.27 -9.02
N GLU A 289 16.60 15.21 -9.19
CA GLU A 289 16.28 16.22 -8.18
C GLU A 289 15.63 15.55 -6.98
N LEU A 290 16.09 15.88 -5.79
CA LEU A 290 15.64 15.21 -4.57
C LEU A 290 14.94 16.16 -3.60
N CYS A 291 15.61 17.27 -3.20
CA CYS A 291 15.04 18.13 -2.17
C CYS A 291 15.59 19.56 -2.21
N PRO A 292 14.76 20.55 -1.82
CA PRO A 292 15.22 21.89 -1.48
C PRO A 292 16.05 21.87 -0.21
N CYS A 293 17.11 22.68 -0.18
CA CYS A 293 17.97 22.86 0.98
C CYS A 293 18.72 24.19 0.91
N GLY A 294 19.40 24.58 1.96
CA GLY A 294 20.22 25.80 1.96
C GLY A 294 20.60 26.27 3.36
N MET A 295 21.26 27.43 3.39
CA MET A 295 21.52 28.11 4.66
C MET A 295 20.24 28.80 5.13
N ILE A 296 19.91 28.64 6.40
CA ILE A 296 18.69 29.23 6.98
C ILE A 296 18.71 30.73 6.85
N HIS A 297 17.61 31.29 6.32
CA HIS A 297 17.49 32.73 6.14
C HIS A 297 17.60 33.48 7.49
N PRO A 298 18.33 34.62 7.57
CA PRO A 298 18.49 35.36 8.82
C PRO A 298 17.18 35.72 9.52
N ASN A 299 16.13 36.03 8.77
CA ASN A 299 14.81 36.33 9.35
C ASN A 299 14.21 35.12 10.07
N VAL A 300 14.39 33.92 9.55
CA VAL A 300 13.89 32.68 10.17
C VAL A 300 14.62 32.40 11.48
N LEU A 301 15.93 32.65 11.55
CA LEU A 301 16.69 32.54 12.80
C LEU A 301 16.21 33.56 13.85
N ARG A 302 15.99 34.84 13.43
CA ARG A 302 15.46 35.90 14.31
C ARG A 302 14.07 35.53 14.88
N GLU A 303 13.18 35.00 14.07
CA GLU A 303 11.87 34.53 14.49
C GLU A 303 11.99 33.39 15.54
N GLY A 304 12.99 32.55 15.41
CA GLY A 304 13.36 31.53 16.40
C GLY A 304 14.02 32.07 17.66
N GLY A 305 14.36 33.38 17.71
CA GLY A 305 15.08 34.02 18.81
C GLY A 305 16.57 33.72 18.80
N ILE A 306 17.16 33.46 17.66
CA ILE A 306 18.59 33.18 17.47
C ILE A 306 19.21 34.34 16.65
N ASP A 307 20.34 34.86 17.17
CA ASP A 307 21.06 35.95 16.49
C ASP A 307 21.82 35.45 15.26
N PRO A 308 21.43 35.88 14.05
CA PRO A 308 22.07 35.45 12.80
C PRO A 308 23.46 36.04 12.58
N ASP A 309 23.87 37.05 13.33
CA ASP A 309 25.22 37.61 13.26
C ASP A 309 26.22 36.74 14.03
N VAL A 310 25.72 35.88 14.94
CA VAL A 310 26.54 34.97 15.75
C VAL A 310 26.43 33.53 15.28
N TYR A 311 25.24 33.12 14.84
CA TYR A 311 24.94 31.74 14.51
C TYR A 311 24.51 31.61 13.06
N THR A 312 24.96 30.54 12.43
CA THR A 312 24.53 30.12 11.11
C THR A 312 23.91 28.74 11.17
N GLY A 313 23.18 28.38 10.15
CA GLY A 313 22.59 27.03 10.11
C GLY A 313 22.18 26.65 8.70
N PHE A 314 21.95 25.36 8.51
CA PHE A 314 21.33 24.85 7.28
C PHE A 314 20.02 24.16 7.60
N ALA A 315 19.15 24.12 6.57
CA ALA A 315 17.93 23.32 6.54
C ALA A 315 17.81 22.55 5.23
N PHE A 316 17.11 21.40 5.27
CA PHE A 316 16.72 20.64 4.09
C PHE A 316 15.33 20.04 4.30
N GLY A 317 14.54 19.95 3.22
CA GLY A 317 13.20 19.33 3.25
C GLY A 317 13.11 18.16 2.27
N LEU A 318 13.18 16.94 2.76
CA LEU A 318 13.23 15.71 1.98
C LEU A 318 11.87 15.01 1.93
N GLY A 319 11.33 14.77 0.73
CA GLY A 319 10.11 13.99 0.54
C GLY A 319 10.36 12.49 0.80
N LEU A 320 9.91 11.99 1.96
CA LEU A 320 10.06 10.55 2.31
C LEU A 320 9.29 9.65 1.36
N THR A 321 8.08 10.05 0.95
CA THR A 321 7.29 9.32 -0.03
C THR A 321 8.07 9.14 -1.33
N ARG A 322 8.64 10.23 -1.87
CA ARG A 322 9.46 10.19 -3.08
C ARG A 322 10.73 9.36 -2.90
N LEU A 323 11.38 9.47 -1.73
CA LEU A 323 12.57 8.69 -1.42
C LEU A 323 12.27 7.19 -1.38
N ALA A 324 11.14 6.79 -0.80
CA ALA A 324 10.67 5.41 -0.79
C ALA A 324 10.37 4.90 -2.21
N MET A 325 9.69 5.71 -3.03
CA MET A 325 9.45 5.36 -4.43
C MET A 325 10.76 5.13 -5.19
N MET A 326 11.75 5.98 -4.98
CA MET A 326 13.06 5.85 -5.64
C MET A 326 13.85 4.62 -5.14
N LYS A 327 13.86 4.36 -3.82
CA LYS A 327 14.57 3.22 -3.24
C LYS A 327 14.01 1.88 -3.71
N TYR A 328 12.69 1.77 -3.75
CA TYR A 328 12.00 0.50 -4.05
C TYR A 328 11.52 0.39 -5.50
N GLY A 329 11.77 1.39 -6.34
CA GLY A 329 11.36 1.37 -7.75
C GLY A 329 9.84 1.47 -7.97
N ILE A 330 9.12 2.06 -7.01
CA ILE A 330 7.67 2.26 -7.10
C ILE A 330 7.40 3.39 -8.10
N LYS A 331 6.56 3.12 -9.10
CA LYS A 331 6.34 4.05 -10.22
C LYS A 331 5.14 4.97 -10.02
N ASP A 332 4.22 4.59 -9.15
CA ASP A 332 2.97 5.30 -8.90
C ASP A 332 2.80 5.52 -7.40
N ILE A 333 2.64 6.78 -6.99
CA ILE A 333 2.48 7.16 -5.58
C ILE A 333 1.22 6.54 -4.96
N ARG A 334 0.19 6.27 -5.76
CA ARG A 334 -1.08 5.69 -5.32
C ARG A 334 -0.92 4.25 -4.80
N ASP A 335 0.11 3.54 -5.25
CA ASP A 335 0.44 2.20 -4.74
C ASP A 335 0.83 2.23 -3.27
N LEU A 336 1.40 3.34 -2.79
CA LEU A 336 1.74 3.53 -1.38
C LEU A 336 0.52 3.77 -0.49
N ASN A 337 -0.54 4.36 -1.04
CA ASN A 337 -1.76 4.68 -0.29
C ASN A 337 -2.90 3.67 -0.54
N GLY A 338 -2.73 2.74 -1.48
CA GLY A 338 -3.75 1.80 -1.93
C GLY A 338 -4.13 0.71 -0.92
N GLY A 339 -3.38 0.53 0.18
CA GLY A 339 -3.69 -0.42 1.25
C GLY A 339 -3.69 -1.90 0.83
N THR A 340 -3.12 -2.26 -0.31
CA THR A 340 -3.07 -3.63 -0.80
C THR A 340 -2.04 -4.44 -0.02
N LEU A 341 -2.48 -5.32 0.88
CA LEU A 341 -1.60 -6.11 1.74
C LEU A 341 -0.60 -6.97 0.95
N VAL A 342 -1.02 -7.55 -0.18
CA VAL A 342 -0.11 -8.33 -1.04
C VAL A 342 1.04 -7.49 -1.57
N ALA A 343 0.80 -6.23 -1.95
CA ALA A 343 1.85 -5.32 -2.36
C ALA A 343 2.76 -4.94 -1.19
N MET A 344 2.18 -4.66 -0.02
CA MET A 344 2.93 -4.27 1.18
C MET A 344 3.77 -5.40 1.77
N SER A 345 3.33 -6.65 1.68
CA SER A 345 4.09 -7.82 2.17
C SER A 345 5.43 -8.08 1.46
N GLN A 346 5.68 -7.41 0.33
CA GLN A 346 6.96 -7.47 -0.36
C GLN A 346 8.09 -6.71 0.36
N PHE A 347 7.73 -5.79 1.26
CA PHE A 347 8.67 -4.94 1.99
C PHE A 347 8.95 -5.53 3.37
N THR A 348 9.88 -6.47 3.45
CA THR A 348 10.32 -7.10 4.70
C THR A 348 11.67 -6.53 5.13
N GLU A 349 11.88 -6.40 6.46
CA GLU A 349 13.14 -5.85 7.02
C GLU A 349 14.36 -6.77 6.78
N ASP A 350 14.15 -8.03 6.47
CA ASP A 350 15.19 -9.07 6.41
C ASP A 350 15.74 -9.30 4.99
N LYS A 351 15.73 -8.30 4.14
CA LYS A 351 16.35 -8.40 2.80
C LYS A 351 17.38 -7.33 2.57
#